data_2c3953258f675cc6d8a15d18aa88b402
#
_entry.id   2c3953258f675cc6d8a15d18aa88b402
#
_cell.length_a   1.000
_cell.length_b   1.000
_cell.length_c   1.000
_cell.angle_alpha   90.00
_cell.angle_beta   90.00
_cell.angle_gamma   90.00
#
_symmetry.space_group_name_H-M   'P 1'
#
loop_
_entity.id
_entity.type
_entity.pdbx_description
1 polymer ?
#
loop_
_entity_poly.entity_id
_entity_poly.type
_entity_poly.pdbx_seq_one_letter_code
_entity_poly.pdbx_strand_id
1 'polypeptide(L)'
;MRRFLLSLVCACAAAFAVASEIVVVAHEPGYYTSLAKHVQRWLKEQDIAADLATPQTMAAAMKDASLTFLVGFNDPTSAELKTIRANRATGGRFVVFYSKSPALAEMMGVKPLGYKTAAYPGQWSRMVFAGNFLEGCPASIRQTSTCLQKAAAIPGKGRVMATWSDRSGKSTGEPAWIASSAGYWMTHVLLADGDEDLKAQLLGAFVGSVAPKLWSARRFAAKRQAEHASVSAFAKKQVPRPNEIHAVWDHTGCGLYPGDWSRTMRLLKARGVTDLFVNVAGAGFAHYPSAVLPRSKIWEQEGDQLKACLAAAKGTGVRVHAWILCFNATRSSPETLALFQKRGWRLKDRDGKLTEYLDPSNAAVQKHLLAAIDEIQDRYAVNGIHLDFVRWYERSVRPATAAETITRFVASARRHVRRPALFTTAVLGKYPQCVETVGQAWPGWIDAGLVDYAVPMDYTEDFAKFESFLRQHAQTASRARRTIVGIGVTANESRLSPVQVIRQNLLVRRYGLAGVALFDLDTTLEKRILPYLKMGLW
;
A
#
# COMPACT_ATOMS: atom_id res chain seq x y z
N MET A 1 -59.79 35.29 20.35
CA MET A 1 -59.41 33.91 20.59
C MET A 1 -59.59 33.11 19.31
N ARG A 2 -58.58 32.97 18.49
CA ARG A 2 -58.52 32.04 17.35
C ARG A 2 -57.13 31.44 17.32
N ARG A 3 -57.08 30.11 17.57
CA ARG A 3 -55.87 29.30 17.42
C ARG A 3 -55.62 29.05 15.95
N PHE A 4 -54.45 29.44 15.42
CA PHE A 4 -53.95 29.03 14.13
C PHE A 4 -53.06 27.81 14.34
N LEU A 5 -53.47 26.64 13.85
CA LEU A 5 -52.62 25.46 13.63
C LEU A 5 -51.86 25.72 12.32
N LEU A 6 -50.52 25.80 12.41
CA LEU A 6 -49.65 25.67 11.24
C LEU A 6 -49.30 24.18 11.10
N SER A 7 -49.84 23.52 10.08
CA SER A 7 -49.41 22.19 9.65
C SER A 7 -48.12 22.32 8.85
N LEU A 8 -47.02 21.82 9.42
CA LEU A 8 -45.73 21.70 8.73
C LEU A 8 -45.77 20.46 7.84
N VAL A 9 -45.97 20.64 6.55
CA VAL A 9 -45.81 19.56 5.55
C VAL A 9 -44.34 19.38 5.31
N CYS A 10 -43.75 18.33 5.92
CA CYS A 10 -42.41 17.88 5.61
C CYS A 10 -42.43 17.16 4.23
N ALA A 11 -42.09 17.88 3.17
CA ALA A 11 -41.83 17.28 1.87
C ALA A 11 -40.48 16.55 1.93
N CYS A 12 -40.49 15.24 2.15
CA CYS A 12 -39.34 14.40 1.90
C CYS A 12 -39.07 14.39 0.38
N ALA A 13 -38.16 15.26 -0.07
CA ALA A 13 -37.58 15.13 -1.39
C ALA A 13 -36.69 13.87 -1.37
N ALA A 14 -37.25 12.73 -1.84
CA ALA A 14 -36.46 11.58 -2.23
C ALA A 14 -35.55 12.04 -3.38
N ALA A 15 -34.29 12.29 -3.11
CA ALA A 15 -33.31 12.46 -4.15
C ALA A 15 -33.20 11.11 -4.88
N PHE A 16 -33.83 11.03 -6.07
CA PHE A 16 -33.55 9.94 -6.99
C PHE A 16 -32.06 10.02 -7.32
N ALA A 17 -31.26 9.13 -6.76
CA ALA A 17 -29.88 8.94 -7.17
C ALA A 17 -29.94 8.55 -8.66
N VAL A 18 -29.46 9.43 -9.52
CA VAL A 18 -29.26 9.10 -10.94
C VAL A 18 -28.28 7.94 -10.97
N ALA A 19 -28.66 6.81 -11.55
CA ALA A 19 -27.78 5.65 -11.68
C ALA A 19 -26.48 6.08 -12.39
N SER A 20 -25.32 5.66 -11.86
CA SER A 20 -24.04 6.01 -12.44
C SER A 20 -23.84 5.28 -13.77
N GLU A 21 -23.31 5.98 -14.78
CA GLU A 21 -22.90 5.34 -16.04
C GLU A 21 -21.78 4.30 -15.86
N ILE A 22 -21.10 4.33 -14.72
CA ILE A 22 -19.95 3.47 -14.40
C ILE A 22 -20.25 2.70 -13.10
N VAL A 23 -20.16 1.38 -13.16
CA VAL A 23 -20.44 0.50 -12.03
C VAL A 23 -19.27 -0.44 -11.78
N VAL A 24 -18.98 -0.70 -10.51
CA VAL A 24 -17.99 -1.71 -10.06
C VAL A 24 -18.74 -2.76 -9.25
N VAL A 25 -18.72 -4.01 -9.68
CA VAL A 25 -19.38 -5.13 -9.00
C VAL A 25 -18.35 -6.09 -8.42
N ALA A 26 -18.43 -6.33 -7.11
CA ALA A 26 -17.64 -7.37 -6.44
C ALA A 26 -18.49 -8.63 -6.30
N HIS A 27 -18.04 -9.76 -6.87
CA HIS A 27 -18.82 -11.02 -6.86
C HIS A 27 -18.90 -11.66 -5.47
N GLU A 28 -17.77 -11.71 -4.75
CA GLU A 28 -17.68 -12.36 -3.44
C GLU A 28 -17.28 -11.37 -2.34
N PRO A 29 -17.73 -11.54 -1.09
CA PRO A 29 -17.26 -10.72 0.02
C PRO A 29 -15.78 -10.97 0.34
N GLY A 30 -15.15 -10.03 1.04
CA GLY A 30 -13.76 -10.14 1.47
C GLY A 30 -12.76 -9.64 0.45
N TYR A 31 -11.93 -10.51 -0.11
CA TYR A 31 -10.81 -10.15 -0.98
C TYR A 31 -11.24 -9.37 -2.23
N TYR A 32 -12.25 -9.86 -2.96
CA TYR A 32 -12.74 -9.19 -4.17
C TYR A 32 -13.45 -7.87 -3.89
N THR A 33 -14.10 -7.73 -2.74
CA THR A 33 -14.64 -6.43 -2.29
C THR A 33 -13.52 -5.41 -2.06
N SER A 34 -12.39 -5.82 -1.49
CA SER A 34 -11.22 -4.95 -1.33
C SER A 34 -10.66 -4.51 -2.68
N LEU A 35 -10.53 -5.43 -3.64
CA LEU A 35 -10.09 -5.10 -5.01
C LEU A 35 -11.06 -4.16 -5.74
N ALA A 36 -12.37 -4.37 -5.60
CA ALA A 36 -13.38 -3.50 -6.18
C ALA A 36 -13.32 -2.07 -5.62
N LYS A 37 -13.05 -1.91 -4.32
CA LYS A 37 -12.80 -0.61 -3.70
C LYS A 37 -11.53 0.06 -4.25
N HIS A 38 -10.47 -0.70 -4.58
CA HIS A 38 -9.30 -0.14 -5.27
C HIS A 38 -9.67 0.36 -6.68
N VAL A 39 -10.44 -0.42 -7.45
CA VAL A 39 -10.94 0.02 -8.77
C VAL A 39 -11.75 1.31 -8.64
N GLN A 40 -12.71 1.37 -7.71
CA GLN A 40 -13.52 2.57 -7.46
C GLN A 40 -12.66 3.77 -7.08
N ARG A 41 -11.66 3.58 -6.22
CA ARG A 41 -10.71 4.63 -5.81
C ARG A 41 -9.91 5.14 -7.01
N TRP A 42 -9.35 4.27 -7.85
CA TRP A 42 -8.60 4.67 -9.05
C TRP A 42 -9.47 5.43 -10.06
N LEU A 43 -10.75 5.06 -10.20
CA LEU A 43 -11.71 5.84 -11.01
C LEU A 43 -11.93 7.23 -10.41
N LYS A 44 -12.12 7.34 -9.09
CA LYS A 44 -12.25 8.63 -8.40
C LYS A 44 -11.00 9.51 -8.58
N GLU A 45 -9.80 8.94 -8.60
CA GLU A 45 -8.54 9.68 -8.89
C GLU A 45 -8.50 10.26 -10.32
N GLN A 46 -9.36 9.75 -11.22
CA GLN A 46 -9.58 10.26 -12.57
C GLN A 46 -10.80 11.18 -12.69
N ASP A 47 -11.38 11.62 -11.57
CA ASP A 47 -12.63 12.39 -11.47
C ASP A 47 -13.85 11.65 -12.04
N ILE A 48 -13.83 10.31 -12.03
CA ILE A 48 -14.92 9.46 -12.50
C ILE A 48 -15.70 8.93 -11.28
N ALA A 49 -16.97 9.29 -11.18
CA ALA A 49 -17.88 8.68 -10.23
C ALA A 49 -18.22 7.25 -10.67
N ALA A 50 -18.22 6.31 -9.74
CA ALA A 50 -18.59 4.92 -10.00
C ALA A 50 -19.34 4.33 -8.79
N ASP A 51 -20.47 3.67 -9.05
CA ASP A 51 -21.22 2.98 -8.01
C ASP A 51 -20.58 1.63 -7.68
N LEU A 52 -20.54 1.29 -6.39
CA LEU A 52 -20.11 -0.03 -5.94
C LEU A 52 -21.34 -0.89 -5.68
N ALA A 53 -21.43 -2.02 -6.38
CA ALA A 53 -22.54 -2.97 -6.28
C ALA A 53 -22.08 -4.36 -5.83
N THR A 54 -23.03 -5.13 -5.35
CA THR A 54 -22.92 -6.57 -5.03
C THR A 54 -23.74 -7.40 -6.01
N PRO A 55 -23.62 -8.74 -6.03
CA PRO A 55 -24.48 -9.59 -6.84
C PRO A 55 -25.99 -9.34 -6.64
N GLN A 56 -26.38 -8.98 -5.41
CA GLN A 56 -27.78 -8.72 -5.06
C GLN A 56 -28.28 -7.37 -5.60
N THR A 57 -27.41 -6.38 -5.75
CA THR A 57 -27.77 -5.02 -6.20
C THR A 57 -27.37 -4.75 -7.65
N MET A 58 -26.60 -5.65 -8.30
CA MET A 58 -26.04 -5.42 -9.64
C MET A 58 -27.12 -5.19 -10.72
N ALA A 59 -28.27 -5.86 -10.62
CA ALA A 59 -29.32 -5.72 -11.62
C ALA A 59 -29.86 -4.29 -11.71
N ALA A 60 -30.07 -3.64 -10.58
CA ALA A 60 -30.48 -2.24 -10.52
C ALA A 60 -29.36 -1.29 -10.93
N ALA A 61 -28.13 -1.51 -10.40
CA ALA A 61 -26.98 -0.66 -10.68
C ALA A 61 -26.57 -0.68 -12.16
N MET A 62 -26.62 -1.84 -12.81
CA MET A 62 -26.19 -2.02 -14.21
C MET A 62 -27.23 -1.59 -15.23
N LYS A 63 -28.48 -1.28 -14.84
CA LYS A 63 -29.57 -1.02 -15.78
C LYS A 63 -29.20 -0.03 -16.89
N ASP A 64 -28.59 1.08 -16.51
CA ASP A 64 -28.22 2.18 -17.42
C ASP A 64 -26.69 2.36 -17.51
N ALA A 65 -25.90 1.38 -17.01
CA ALA A 65 -24.45 1.46 -17.00
C ALA A 65 -23.86 1.26 -18.40
N SER A 66 -23.02 2.21 -18.84
CA SER A 66 -22.25 2.13 -20.09
C SER A 66 -21.04 1.22 -19.96
N LEU A 67 -20.42 1.17 -18.76
CA LEU A 67 -19.29 0.29 -18.45
C LEU A 67 -19.40 -0.28 -17.03
N THR A 68 -19.30 -1.61 -16.94
CA THR A 68 -19.28 -2.31 -15.65
C THR A 68 -17.97 -3.05 -15.45
N PHE A 69 -17.33 -2.81 -14.31
CA PHE A 69 -16.13 -3.54 -13.85
C PHE A 69 -16.60 -4.75 -13.03
N LEU A 70 -16.33 -5.95 -13.53
CA LEU A 70 -16.70 -7.23 -12.90
C LEU A 70 -15.48 -7.83 -12.20
N VAL A 71 -15.47 -7.81 -10.86
CA VAL A 71 -14.34 -8.23 -10.01
C VAL A 71 -14.65 -9.56 -9.33
N GLY A 72 -13.90 -10.61 -9.63
CA GLY A 72 -14.03 -11.93 -8.99
C GLY A 72 -15.16 -12.80 -9.50
N PHE A 73 -15.66 -12.57 -10.71
CA PHE A 73 -16.74 -13.36 -11.34
C PHE A 73 -16.23 -14.72 -11.82
N ASN A 74 -15.77 -15.56 -10.90
CA ASN A 74 -15.23 -16.90 -11.21
C ASN A 74 -16.33 -17.87 -11.64
N ASP A 75 -17.41 -17.95 -10.86
CA ASP A 75 -18.53 -18.85 -11.09
C ASP A 75 -19.85 -18.08 -10.98
N PRO A 76 -20.16 -17.17 -11.94
CA PRO A 76 -21.39 -16.40 -11.90
C PRO A 76 -22.61 -17.29 -12.06
N THR A 77 -23.65 -17.01 -11.28
CA THR A 77 -24.94 -17.70 -11.35
C THR A 77 -25.66 -17.41 -12.68
N SER A 78 -26.65 -18.24 -13.03
CA SER A 78 -27.51 -18.01 -14.20
C SER A 78 -28.23 -16.67 -14.15
N ALA A 79 -28.63 -16.20 -12.97
CA ALA A 79 -29.29 -14.90 -12.77
C ALA A 79 -28.32 -13.73 -13.04
N GLU A 80 -27.08 -13.81 -12.56
CA GLU A 80 -26.03 -12.82 -12.81
C GLU A 80 -25.66 -12.77 -14.29
N LEU A 81 -25.48 -13.92 -14.94
CA LEU A 81 -25.24 -13.99 -16.38
C LEU A 81 -26.41 -13.41 -17.19
N LYS A 82 -27.66 -13.62 -16.75
CA LYS A 82 -28.85 -13.01 -17.37
C LYS A 82 -28.79 -11.48 -17.26
N THR A 83 -28.46 -10.95 -16.10
CA THR A 83 -28.28 -9.49 -15.87
C THR A 83 -27.18 -8.92 -16.77
N ILE A 84 -26.01 -9.57 -16.84
CA ILE A 84 -24.88 -9.15 -17.69
C ILE A 84 -25.30 -9.14 -19.18
N ARG A 85 -25.97 -10.19 -19.64
CA ARG A 85 -26.47 -10.28 -21.03
C ARG A 85 -27.52 -9.20 -21.33
N ALA A 86 -28.40 -8.91 -20.40
CA ALA A 86 -29.43 -7.86 -20.56
C ALA A 86 -28.76 -6.47 -20.73
N ASN A 87 -27.82 -6.11 -19.87
CA ASN A 87 -27.07 -4.86 -20.01
C ASN A 87 -26.23 -4.85 -21.32
N ARG A 88 -25.65 -5.99 -21.72
CA ARG A 88 -24.93 -6.09 -23.00
C ARG A 88 -25.85 -5.83 -24.20
N ALA A 89 -27.08 -6.31 -24.17
CA ALA A 89 -28.04 -6.12 -25.23
C ALA A 89 -28.46 -4.64 -25.42
N THR A 90 -28.38 -3.84 -24.37
CA THR A 90 -28.63 -2.38 -24.42
C THR A 90 -27.37 -1.56 -24.71
N GLY A 91 -26.23 -2.19 -25.04
CA GLY A 91 -25.00 -1.52 -25.42
C GLY A 91 -23.94 -1.43 -24.31
N GLY A 92 -24.21 -1.92 -23.11
CA GLY A 92 -23.26 -1.96 -22.00
C GLY A 92 -22.01 -2.76 -22.32
N ARG A 93 -20.88 -2.34 -21.78
CA ARG A 93 -19.56 -3.00 -21.91
C ARG A 93 -18.99 -3.38 -20.55
N PHE A 94 -18.01 -4.28 -20.56
CA PHE A 94 -17.46 -4.85 -19.33
C PHE A 94 -15.94 -4.77 -19.28
N VAL A 95 -15.42 -4.63 -18.06
CA VAL A 95 -14.02 -4.91 -17.71
C VAL A 95 -14.03 -6.09 -16.74
N VAL A 96 -13.57 -7.25 -17.19
CA VAL A 96 -13.60 -8.50 -16.41
C VAL A 96 -12.22 -8.78 -15.84
N PHE A 97 -12.15 -8.96 -14.53
CA PHE A 97 -10.91 -9.32 -13.82
C PHE A 97 -10.97 -10.76 -13.34
N TYR A 98 -10.01 -11.59 -13.76
CA TYR A 98 -9.77 -12.92 -13.22
C TYR A 98 -11.05 -13.78 -13.14
N SER A 99 -11.57 -14.21 -14.26
CA SER A 99 -12.74 -15.10 -14.31
C SER A 99 -12.41 -16.47 -14.88
N LYS A 100 -13.07 -17.50 -14.35
CA LYS A 100 -13.03 -18.88 -14.85
C LYS A 100 -14.25 -19.21 -15.72
N SER A 101 -15.26 -18.34 -15.74
CA SER A 101 -16.55 -18.59 -16.39
C SER A 101 -16.43 -18.74 -17.91
N PRO A 102 -16.72 -19.92 -18.50
CA PRO A 102 -16.70 -20.10 -19.95
C PRO A 102 -17.75 -19.22 -20.65
N ALA A 103 -18.93 -19.08 -20.05
CA ALA A 103 -20.03 -18.29 -20.63
C ALA A 103 -19.69 -16.79 -20.68
N LEU A 104 -19.03 -16.27 -19.64
CA LEU A 104 -18.57 -14.88 -19.61
C LEU A 104 -17.40 -14.68 -20.58
N ALA A 105 -16.45 -15.62 -20.64
CA ALA A 105 -15.32 -15.55 -21.54
C ALA A 105 -15.73 -15.59 -23.02
N GLU A 106 -16.69 -16.44 -23.39
CA GLU A 106 -17.22 -16.50 -24.75
C GLU A 106 -17.84 -15.17 -25.17
N MET A 107 -18.67 -14.57 -24.30
CA MET A 107 -19.27 -13.25 -24.54
C MET A 107 -18.20 -12.16 -24.73
N MET A 108 -17.07 -12.29 -24.03
CA MET A 108 -15.93 -11.37 -24.11
C MET A 108 -14.97 -11.67 -25.25
N GLY A 109 -15.25 -12.65 -26.13
CA GLY A 109 -14.36 -13.05 -27.24
C GLY A 109 -13.06 -13.72 -26.77
N VAL A 110 -13.11 -14.43 -25.65
CA VAL A 110 -11.95 -15.00 -24.95
C VAL A 110 -12.14 -16.52 -24.80
N LYS A 111 -11.04 -17.28 -25.00
CA LYS A 111 -10.95 -18.72 -24.72
C LYS A 111 -10.15 -18.92 -23.42
N PRO A 112 -10.76 -19.42 -22.33
CA PRO A 112 -10.04 -19.77 -21.12
C PRO A 112 -9.07 -20.94 -21.38
N LEU A 113 -7.86 -20.86 -20.78
CA LEU A 113 -6.81 -21.89 -20.89
C LEU A 113 -6.39 -22.46 -19.53
N GLY A 114 -7.12 -22.11 -18.46
CA GLY A 114 -6.92 -22.60 -17.11
C GLY A 114 -5.92 -21.81 -16.26
N TYR A 115 -5.79 -22.23 -15.02
CA TYR A 115 -4.92 -21.62 -14.01
C TYR A 115 -3.45 -22.01 -14.20
N LYS A 116 -2.55 -21.07 -14.00
CA LYS A 116 -1.10 -21.30 -14.02
C LYS A 116 -0.40 -20.48 -12.93
N THR A 117 0.47 -21.14 -12.17
CA THR A 117 1.40 -20.50 -11.24
C THR A 117 2.67 -20.06 -11.97
N ALA A 118 3.31 -19.01 -11.53
CA ALA A 118 4.61 -18.57 -12.06
C ALA A 118 5.67 -19.66 -11.88
N ALA A 119 6.46 -19.90 -12.92
CA ALA A 119 7.55 -20.87 -12.88
C ALA A 119 8.78 -20.34 -12.15
N TYR A 120 8.93 -19.03 -12.07
CA TYR A 120 10.01 -18.35 -11.36
C TYR A 120 9.54 -16.96 -10.87
N PRO A 121 10.18 -16.41 -9.82
CA PRO A 121 9.84 -15.10 -9.29
C PRO A 121 9.97 -13.99 -10.34
N GLY A 122 8.93 -13.16 -10.44
CA GLY A 122 8.92 -12.04 -11.38
C GLY A 122 8.68 -12.42 -12.85
N GLN A 123 8.19 -13.64 -13.13
CA GLN A 123 7.80 -14.05 -14.47
C GLN A 123 6.75 -13.12 -15.07
N TRP A 124 5.80 -12.64 -14.28
CA TRP A 124 4.77 -11.69 -14.70
C TRP A 124 4.88 -10.41 -13.86
N SER A 125 5.86 -9.57 -14.21
CA SER A 125 6.20 -8.36 -13.47
C SER A 125 5.73 -7.08 -14.12
N ARG A 126 5.27 -7.16 -15.38
CA ARG A 126 4.85 -6.00 -16.14
C ARG A 126 3.85 -6.39 -17.22
N MET A 127 2.82 -5.59 -17.37
CA MET A 127 1.93 -5.62 -18.53
C MET A 127 2.47 -4.62 -19.56
N VAL A 128 2.72 -5.07 -20.79
CA VAL A 128 3.20 -4.24 -21.91
C VAL A 128 2.09 -4.14 -22.95
N PHE A 129 1.61 -2.94 -23.19
CA PHE A 129 0.49 -2.67 -24.09
C PHE A 129 0.98 -2.51 -25.52
N ALA A 130 0.22 -3.04 -26.49
CA ALA A 130 0.45 -2.80 -27.90
C ALA A 130 0.26 -1.30 -28.20
N GLY A 131 1.16 -0.72 -28.98
CA GLY A 131 1.10 0.70 -29.32
C GLY A 131 -0.23 1.08 -29.98
N ASN A 132 -0.74 2.27 -29.66
CA ASN A 132 -1.96 2.87 -30.24
C ASN A 132 -3.24 2.04 -30.12
N PHE A 133 -3.31 1.13 -29.16
CA PHE A 133 -4.49 0.28 -28.97
C PHE A 133 -5.71 1.08 -28.49
N LEU A 134 -5.49 1.99 -27.55
CA LEU A 134 -6.52 2.83 -26.92
C LEU A 134 -5.90 4.18 -26.56
N GLU A 135 -6.56 5.28 -26.90
CA GLU A 135 -6.09 6.63 -26.60
C GLU A 135 -5.93 6.82 -25.07
N GLY A 136 -4.78 7.31 -24.65
CA GLY A 136 -4.43 7.51 -23.26
C GLY A 136 -4.05 6.24 -22.47
N CYS A 137 -4.02 5.08 -23.12
CA CYS A 137 -3.53 3.85 -22.50
C CYS A 137 -2.03 3.98 -22.17
N PRO A 138 -1.58 3.59 -20.97
CA PRO A 138 -0.16 3.53 -20.64
C PRO A 138 0.59 2.53 -21.53
N ALA A 139 1.85 2.81 -21.88
CA ALA A 139 2.68 1.89 -22.64
C ALA A 139 3.00 0.60 -21.83
N SER A 140 3.14 0.72 -20.54
CA SER A 140 3.33 -0.43 -19.65
C SER A 140 2.93 -0.13 -18.21
N ILE A 141 2.57 -1.16 -17.44
CA ILE A 141 2.20 -1.07 -16.02
C ILE A 141 2.96 -2.14 -15.25
N ARG A 142 3.68 -1.77 -14.19
CA ARG A 142 4.31 -2.71 -13.26
C ARG A 142 3.26 -3.33 -12.34
N GLN A 143 3.30 -4.63 -12.23
CA GLN A 143 2.53 -5.40 -11.26
C GLN A 143 3.14 -6.80 -11.19
N THR A 144 3.49 -7.27 -9.99
CA THR A 144 4.03 -8.62 -9.82
C THR A 144 2.90 -9.61 -9.55
N SER A 145 2.60 -10.44 -10.54
CA SER A 145 1.61 -11.52 -10.42
C SER A 145 2.29 -12.86 -10.26
N THR A 146 1.79 -13.68 -9.34
CA THR A 146 2.33 -15.04 -9.07
C THR A 146 1.53 -16.14 -9.73
N CYS A 147 0.37 -15.81 -10.27
CA CYS A 147 -0.52 -16.74 -10.99
C CYS A 147 -1.33 -16.01 -12.05
N LEU A 148 -1.87 -16.74 -13.01
CA LEU A 148 -2.80 -16.23 -14.04
C LEU A 148 -3.97 -17.20 -14.24
N GLN A 149 -5.14 -16.68 -14.58
CA GLN A 149 -6.14 -17.39 -15.36
C GLN A 149 -5.78 -17.18 -16.84
N LYS A 150 -5.01 -18.12 -17.40
CA LYS A 150 -4.57 -18.02 -18.79
C LYS A 150 -5.76 -17.94 -19.73
N ALA A 151 -5.60 -17.16 -20.77
CA ALA A 151 -6.62 -16.97 -21.78
C ALA A 151 -6.01 -16.66 -23.14
N ALA A 152 -6.73 -16.95 -24.21
CA ALA A 152 -6.39 -16.55 -25.56
C ALA A 152 -7.54 -15.75 -26.18
N ALA A 153 -7.22 -14.83 -27.08
CA ALA A 153 -8.22 -14.14 -27.87
C ALA A 153 -8.81 -15.11 -28.91
N ILE A 154 -10.13 -15.13 -29.06
CA ILE A 154 -10.81 -15.89 -30.14
C ILE A 154 -10.62 -15.11 -31.45
N PRO A 155 -10.06 -15.72 -32.51
CA PRO A 155 -9.90 -15.04 -33.81
C PRO A 155 -11.21 -14.44 -34.31
N GLY A 156 -11.15 -13.20 -34.77
CA GLY A 156 -12.32 -12.43 -35.26
C GLY A 156 -13.25 -11.88 -34.16
N LYS A 157 -13.12 -12.31 -32.89
CA LYS A 157 -13.95 -11.83 -31.75
C LYS A 157 -13.15 -11.02 -30.73
N GLY A 158 -11.90 -11.41 -30.47
CA GLY A 158 -11.03 -10.74 -29.50
C GLY A 158 -9.65 -10.43 -30.07
N ARG A 159 -8.94 -9.48 -29.46
CA ARG A 159 -7.58 -9.09 -29.81
C ARG A 159 -6.74 -8.85 -28.55
N VAL A 160 -5.50 -9.39 -28.51
CA VAL A 160 -4.58 -9.13 -27.40
C VAL A 160 -4.21 -7.65 -27.38
N MET A 161 -4.48 -7.00 -26.26
CA MET A 161 -4.22 -5.58 -26.00
C MET A 161 -2.89 -5.39 -25.26
N ALA A 162 -2.55 -6.31 -24.36
CA ALA A 162 -1.29 -6.31 -23.63
C ALA A 162 -0.81 -7.73 -23.34
N THR A 163 0.51 -7.88 -23.24
CA THR A 163 1.18 -9.12 -22.85
C THR A 163 1.94 -8.96 -21.55
N TRP A 164 2.09 -10.05 -20.80
CA TRP A 164 2.97 -10.09 -19.65
C TRP A 164 4.44 -10.16 -20.07
N SER A 165 5.29 -9.43 -19.39
CA SER A 165 6.74 -9.57 -19.46
C SER A 165 7.31 -9.83 -18.06
N ASP A 166 8.48 -10.48 -18.03
CA ASP A 166 9.22 -10.71 -16.81
C ASP A 166 9.94 -9.43 -16.32
N ARG A 167 10.64 -9.54 -15.18
CA ARG A 167 11.36 -8.40 -14.59
C ARG A 167 12.52 -7.89 -15.44
N SER A 168 13.06 -8.70 -16.37
CA SER A 168 14.08 -8.28 -17.33
C SER A 168 13.48 -7.51 -18.52
N GLY A 169 12.16 -7.53 -18.66
CA GLY A 169 11.44 -6.95 -19.79
C GLY A 169 11.18 -7.93 -20.94
N LYS A 170 11.60 -9.21 -20.80
CA LYS A 170 11.36 -10.23 -21.82
C LYS A 170 9.88 -10.61 -21.82
N SER A 171 9.25 -10.62 -22.99
CA SER A 171 7.86 -11.06 -23.14
C SER A 171 7.72 -12.54 -22.79
N THR A 172 6.67 -12.86 -22.02
CA THR A 172 6.32 -14.26 -21.69
C THR A 172 5.40 -14.89 -22.72
N GLY A 173 4.90 -14.11 -23.70
CA GLY A 173 3.90 -14.54 -24.67
C GLY A 173 2.48 -14.67 -24.10
N GLU A 174 2.30 -14.57 -22.78
CA GLU A 174 0.98 -14.69 -22.15
C GLU A 174 0.20 -13.38 -22.26
N PRO A 175 -1.05 -13.37 -22.73
CA PRO A 175 -1.90 -12.18 -22.69
C PRO A 175 -2.11 -11.68 -21.27
N ALA A 176 -1.95 -10.36 -21.06
CA ALA A 176 -2.35 -9.68 -19.84
C ALA A 176 -3.77 -9.13 -19.98
N TRP A 177 -4.04 -8.51 -21.15
CA TRP A 177 -5.34 -7.94 -21.49
C TRP A 177 -5.76 -8.36 -22.89
N ILE A 178 -7.05 -8.69 -23.03
CA ILE A 178 -7.71 -8.97 -24.31
C ILE A 178 -8.88 -8.01 -24.43
N ALA A 179 -9.02 -7.38 -25.60
CA ALA A 179 -10.14 -6.49 -25.91
C ALA A 179 -11.07 -7.12 -26.96
N SER A 180 -12.34 -6.80 -26.88
CA SER A 180 -13.38 -7.20 -27.83
C SER A 180 -14.45 -6.10 -27.97
N SER A 181 -15.49 -6.35 -28.77
CA SER A 181 -16.65 -5.47 -28.83
C SER A 181 -17.44 -5.42 -27.52
N ALA A 182 -17.28 -6.43 -26.65
CA ALA A 182 -17.92 -6.49 -25.33
C ALA A 182 -17.14 -5.76 -24.23
N GLY A 183 -15.88 -5.38 -24.48
CA GLY A 183 -15.04 -4.66 -23.53
C GLY A 183 -13.67 -5.31 -23.35
N TYR A 184 -13.20 -5.44 -22.11
CA TYR A 184 -11.83 -5.79 -21.76
C TYR A 184 -11.77 -6.96 -20.77
N TRP A 185 -10.84 -7.88 -20.97
CA TRP A 185 -10.62 -9.05 -20.13
C TRP A 185 -9.18 -9.07 -19.64
N MET A 186 -9.00 -9.16 -18.33
CA MET A 186 -7.68 -9.32 -17.69
C MET A 186 -7.48 -10.76 -17.23
N THR A 187 -6.29 -11.31 -17.50
CA THR A 187 -5.90 -12.65 -17.03
C THR A 187 -5.53 -12.71 -15.55
N HIS A 188 -5.57 -11.57 -14.87
CA HIS A 188 -5.37 -11.40 -13.43
C HIS A 188 -6.31 -10.31 -12.89
N VAL A 189 -6.14 -9.92 -11.62
CA VAL A 189 -6.74 -8.71 -11.04
C VAL A 189 -5.73 -7.57 -11.03
N LEU A 190 -6.18 -6.32 -10.96
CA LEU A 190 -5.29 -5.19 -10.68
C LEU A 190 -4.99 -5.14 -9.17
N LEU A 191 -3.72 -5.36 -8.82
CA LEU A 191 -3.22 -5.29 -7.44
C LEU A 191 -2.84 -3.86 -7.07
N ALA A 192 -2.93 -3.51 -5.80
CA ALA A 192 -2.46 -2.22 -5.28
C ALA A 192 -0.94 -2.28 -4.98
N ASP A 193 -0.16 -2.76 -5.97
CA ASP A 193 1.29 -2.97 -5.88
C ASP A 193 2.04 -2.29 -7.02
N GLY A 194 2.44 -1.18 -7.03
CA GLY A 194 3.17 -0.52 -8.12
C GLY A 194 2.28 0.08 -9.22
N ASP A 195 2.76 1.14 -9.77
CA ASP A 195 2.17 1.90 -10.88
C ASP A 195 0.65 2.18 -10.72
N GLU A 196 0.17 2.43 -9.49
CA GLU A 196 -1.25 2.67 -9.23
C GLU A 196 -1.80 3.86 -10.05
N ASP A 197 -1.00 4.89 -10.25
CA ASP A 197 -1.36 6.04 -11.09
C ASP A 197 -1.57 5.65 -12.57
N LEU A 198 -0.78 4.70 -13.09
CA LEU A 198 -0.95 4.18 -14.45
C LEU A 198 -2.14 3.20 -14.53
N LYS A 199 -2.44 2.47 -13.44
CA LYS A 199 -3.65 1.66 -13.35
C LYS A 199 -4.89 2.55 -13.37
N ALA A 200 -4.91 3.64 -12.60
CA ALA A 200 -5.96 4.64 -12.64
C ALA A 200 -6.13 5.25 -14.04
N GLN A 201 -5.02 5.60 -14.72
CA GLN A 201 -5.04 6.09 -16.10
C GLN A 201 -5.62 5.06 -17.08
N LEU A 202 -5.26 3.78 -16.96
CA LEU A 202 -5.81 2.69 -17.78
C LEU A 202 -7.33 2.58 -17.61
N LEU A 203 -7.82 2.62 -16.36
CA LEU A 203 -9.27 2.57 -16.11
C LEU A 203 -9.98 3.79 -16.68
N GLY A 204 -9.37 4.97 -16.57
CA GLY A 204 -9.85 6.19 -17.23
C GLY A 204 -9.93 6.02 -18.76
N ALA A 205 -8.91 5.43 -19.39
CA ALA A 205 -8.92 5.15 -20.82
C ALA A 205 -10.04 4.16 -21.22
N PHE A 206 -10.33 3.13 -20.40
CA PHE A 206 -11.46 2.25 -20.63
C PHE A 206 -12.79 3.01 -20.57
N VAL A 207 -12.97 3.87 -19.57
CA VAL A 207 -14.17 4.73 -19.48
C VAL A 207 -14.26 5.65 -20.68
N GLY A 208 -13.18 6.31 -21.06
CA GLY A 208 -13.14 7.22 -22.22
C GLY A 208 -13.51 6.55 -23.55
N SER A 209 -13.27 5.23 -23.68
CA SER A 209 -13.62 4.46 -24.88
C SER A 209 -15.13 4.25 -25.05
N VAL A 210 -15.91 4.38 -23.98
CA VAL A 210 -17.37 4.18 -23.99
C VAL A 210 -18.12 5.45 -23.61
N ALA A 211 -17.56 6.28 -22.74
CA ALA A 211 -18.13 7.52 -22.23
C ALA A 211 -17.11 8.68 -22.31
N PRO A 212 -16.79 9.19 -23.51
CA PRO A 212 -15.73 10.20 -23.70
C PRO A 212 -16.01 11.54 -23.00
N LYS A 213 -17.27 11.78 -22.63
CA LYS A 213 -17.66 12.93 -21.80
C LYS A 213 -17.13 12.83 -20.37
N LEU A 214 -17.01 11.63 -19.84
CA LEU A 214 -16.50 11.40 -18.47
C LEU A 214 -14.97 11.48 -18.43
N TRP A 215 -14.28 10.95 -19.44
CA TRP A 215 -12.82 10.96 -19.49
C TRP A 215 -12.30 11.08 -20.92
N SER A 216 -11.19 11.81 -21.11
CA SER A 216 -10.44 11.83 -22.37
C SER A 216 -8.95 12.03 -22.11
N ALA A 217 -8.11 11.42 -22.92
CA ALA A 217 -6.65 11.51 -22.81
C ALA A 217 -6.16 12.95 -22.87
N ARG A 218 -6.73 13.79 -23.75
CA ARG A 218 -6.37 15.21 -23.87
C ARG A 218 -6.62 15.98 -22.58
N ARG A 219 -7.82 15.83 -21.95
CA ARG A 219 -8.13 16.51 -20.68
C ARG A 219 -7.25 16.01 -19.55
N PHE A 220 -7.02 14.70 -19.50
CA PHE A 220 -6.13 14.09 -18.53
C PHE A 220 -4.70 14.64 -18.66
N ALA A 221 -4.13 14.66 -19.86
CA ALA A 221 -2.79 15.20 -20.12
C ALA A 221 -2.68 16.67 -19.72
N ALA A 222 -3.67 17.51 -20.11
CA ALA A 222 -3.69 18.92 -19.73
C ALA A 222 -3.75 19.13 -18.22
N LYS A 223 -4.62 18.36 -17.50
CA LYS A 223 -4.71 18.39 -16.04
C LYS A 223 -3.37 18.02 -15.39
N ARG A 224 -2.72 16.95 -15.85
CA ARG A 224 -1.42 16.50 -15.35
C ARG A 224 -0.31 17.53 -15.59
N GLN A 225 -0.31 18.16 -16.73
CA GLN A 225 0.66 19.23 -17.07
C GLN A 225 0.47 20.45 -16.16
N ALA A 226 -0.76 20.89 -15.96
CA ALA A 226 -1.09 22.02 -15.07
C ALA A 226 -0.71 21.71 -13.60
N GLU A 227 -1.04 20.50 -13.10
CA GLU A 227 -0.63 20.02 -11.78
C GLU A 227 0.90 20.06 -11.66
N HIS A 228 1.62 19.47 -12.63
CA HIS A 228 3.08 19.44 -12.62
C HIS A 228 3.68 20.86 -12.59
N ALA A 229 3.20 21.77 -13.39
CA ALA A 229 3.66 23.16 -13.42
C ALA A 229 3.45 23.85 -12.06
N SER A 230 2.25 23.73 -11.48
CA SER A 230 1.89 24.33 -10.20
C SER A 230 2.74 23.76 -9.05
N VAL A 231 2.85 22.43 -8.95
CA VAL A 231 3.64 21.77 -7.89
C VAL A 231 5.12 22.08 -8.04
N SER A 232 5.66 22.10 -9.26
CA SER A 232 7.07 22.43 -9.51
C SER A 232 7.37 23.88 -9.11
N ALA A 233 6.49 24.82 -9.45
CA ALA A 233 6.65 26.22 -9.04
C ALA A 233 6.61 26.39 -7.50
N PHE A 234 5.76 25.64 -6.81
CA PHE A 234 5.69 25.63 -5.36
C PHE A 234 6.94 24.99 -4.72
N ALA A 235 7.39 23.85 -5.24
CA ALA A 235 8.54 23.12 -4.73
C ALA A 235 9.85 23.94 -4.88
N LYS A 236 10.06 24.57 -6.04
CA LYS A 236 11.26 25.39 -6.32
C LYS A 236 11.41 26.63 -5.44
N LYS A 237 10.33 27.09 -4.79
CA LYS A 237 10.37 28.21 -3.82
C LYS A 237 10.89 27.79 -2.44
N GLN A 238 11.03 26.49 -2.20
CA GLN A 238 11.49 25.98 -0.91
C GLN A 238 13.03 25.93 -0.88
N VAL A 239 13.58 25.86 0.35
CA VAL A 239 15.04 25.80 0.56
C VAL A 239 15.36 24.54 1.36
N PRO A 240 16.39 23.77 0.96
CA PRO A 240 16.85 22.62 1.73
C PRO A 240 17.28 23.03 3.15
N ARG A 241 16.99 22.19 4.14
CA ARG A 241 17.47 22.36 5.50
C ARG A 241 18.67 21.43 5.74
N PRO A 242 19.82 21.94 6.17
CA PRO A 242 21.00 21.11 6.46
C PRO A 242 20.70 20.15 7.62
N ASN A 243 21.29 18.95 7.55
CA ASN A 243 21.20 17.90 8.59
C ASN A 243 19.76 17.40 8.88
N GLU A 244 18.81 17.66 8.00
CA GLU A 244 17.46 17.12 8.11
C GLU A 244 17.45 15.64 7.71
N ILE A 245 16.72 14.82 8.45
CA ILE A 245 16.56 13.39 8.14
C ILE A 245 15.45 13.24 7.09
N HIS A 246 15.79 12.65 5.95
CA HIS A 246 14.89 12.31 4.86
C HIS A 246 14.82 10.79 4.76
N ALA A 247 13.97 10.18 5.57
CA ALA A 247 13.85 8.73 5.63
C ALA A 247 12.71 8.21 4.73
N VAL A 248 12.82 6.95 4.32
CA VAL A 248 11.79 6.21 3.60
C VAL A 248 11.66 4.82 4.20
N TRP A 249 10.43 4.32 4.33
CA TRP A 249 10.17 2.92 4.67
C TRP A 249 10.04 2.06 3.41
N ASP A 250 10.80 0.97 3.33
CA ASP A 250 10.57 -0.12 2.39
C ASP A 250 9.82 -1.25 3.10
N HIS A 251 8.50 -1.22 2.97
CA HIS A 251 7.62 -2.20 3.58
C HIS A 251 7.78 -3.60 2.97
N THR A 252 8.20 -3.69 1.72
CA THR A 252 8.37 -4.97 1.02
C THR A 252 9.62 -5.72 1.47
N GLY A 253 10.66 -5.01 1.86
CA GLY A 253 11.99 -5.54 2.17
C GLY A 253 12.78 -5.99 0.93
N CYS A 254 12.33 -5.62 -0.27
CA CYS A 254 12.96 -5.99 -1.55
C CYS A 254 13.41 -4.78 -2.37
N GLY A 255 13.23 -3.58 -1.81
CA GLY A 255 13.44 -2.34 -2.55
C GLY A 255 12.38 -2.08 -3.62
N LEU A 256 12.49 -0.93 -4.26
CA LEU A 256 11.54 -0.51 -5.31
C LEU A 256 11.61 -1.38 -6.58
N TYR A 257 12.77 -1.98 -6.83
CA TYR A 257 13.03 -2.87 -7.96
C TYR A 257 13.49 -4.22 -7.43
N PRO A 258 12.59 -5.18 -7.17
CA PRO A 258 12.95 -6.49 -6.65
C PRO A 258 14.04 -7.17 -7.50
N GLY A 259 15.10 -7.65 -6.85
CA GLY A 259 16.28 -8.19 -7.49
C GLY A 259 17.33 -7.17 -7.95
N ASP A 260 17.05 -5.85 -7.85
CA ASP A 260 18.00 -4.79 -8.25
C ASP A 260 18.09 -3.68 -7.18
N TRP A 261 18.72 -4.00 -6.06
CA TRP A 261 18.99 -3.05 -4.99
C TRP A 261 19.88 -1.89 -5.44
N SER A 262 20.79 -2.12 -6.38
CA SER A 262 21.67 -1.07 -6.91
C SER A 262 20.87 0.04 -7.59
N ARG A 263 19.83 -0.31 -8.33
CA ARG A 263 18.93 0.67 -8.96
C ARG A 263 18.11 1.42 -7.91
N THR A 264 17.60 0.71 -6.90
CA THR A 264 16.88 1.33 -5.78
C THR A 264 17.76 2.36 -5.06
N MET A 265 18.99 1.99 -4.69
CA MET A 265 19.88 2.89 -3.97
C MET A 265 20.35 4.09 -4.79
N ARG A 266 20.63 3.90 -6.08
CA ARG A 266 20.95 5.05 -6.97
C ARG A 266 19.78 6.05 -7.03
N LEU A 267 18.55 5.55 -7.10
CA LEU A 267 17.36 6.40 -7.06
C LEU A 267 17.27 7.19 -5.75
N LEU A 268 17.35 6.49 -4.60
CA LEU A 268 17.22 7.12 -3.29
C LEU A 268 18.28 8.21 -3.08
N LYS A 269 19.54 7.91 -3.40
CA LYS A 269 20.63 8.91 -3.38
C LYS A 269 20.32 10.11 -4.27
N ALA A 270 19.94 9.88 -5.52
CA ALA A 270 19.63 10.94 -6.49
C ALA A 270 18.45 11.83 -6.04
N ARG A 271 17.56 11.30 -5.20
CA ARG A 271 16.39 12.00 -4.67
C ARG A 271 16.63 12.65 -3.29
N GLY A 272 17.83 12.54 -2.71
CA GLY A 272 18.17 13.18 -1.44
C GLY A 272 17.69 12.43 -0.20
N VAL A 273 17.38 11.14 -0.32
CA VAL A 273 17.07 10.27 0.82
C VAL A 273 18.34 10.02 1.62
N THR A 274 18.24 10.17 2.95
CA THR A 274 19.36 9.98 3.89
C THR A 274 19.29 8.64 4.62
N ASP A 275 18.10 8.11 4.83
CA ASP A 275 17.84 6.90 5.62
C ASP A 275 16.82 5.99 4.96
N LEU A 276 17.06 4.69 5.02
CA LEU A 276 16.14 3.68 4.53
C LEU A 276 15.83 2.66 5.63
N PHE A 277 14.58 2.58 6.04
CA PHE A 277 14.07 1.54 6.92
C PHE A 277 13.62 0.35 6.08
N VAL A 278 14.38 -0.74 6.07
CA VAL A 278 14.11 -1.93 5.24
C VAL A 278 13.47 -3.01 6.08
N ASN A 279 12.25 -3.41 5.78
CA ASN A 279 11.55 -4.49 6.48
C ASN A 279 12.16 -5.85 6.14
N VAL A 280 13.17 -6.24 6.89
CA VAL A 280 13.92 -7.49 6.64
C VAL A 280 13.54 -8.62 7.58
N ALA A 281 12.78 -8.33 8.64
CA ALA A 281 12.42 -9.32 9.65
C ALA A 281 11.10 -9.00 10.35
N GLY A 282 10.52 -10.04 10.91
CA GLY A 282 9.45 -9.97 11.90
C GLY A 282 9.56 -11.19 12.81
N ALA A 283 8.76 -11.27 13.86
CA ALA A 283 8.83 -12.39 14.81
C ALA A 283 8.74 -13.77 14.13
N GLY A 284 8.07 -13.87 13.00
CA GLY A 284 7.84 -15.12 12.27
C GLY A 284 8.39 -15.17 10.85
N PHE A 285 9.32 -14.28 10.48
CA PHE A 285 9.99 -14.35 9.18
C PHE A 285 11.32 -13.59 9.16
N ALA A 286 12.23 -14.00 8.26
CA ALA A 286 13.43 -13.24 7.90
C ALA A 286 13.65 -13.25 6.38
N HIS A 287 14.04 -12.10 5.81
CA HIS A 287 14.45 -11.96 4.40
C HIS A 287 15.97 -12.10 4.24
N TYR A 288 16.61 -12.76 5.19
CA TYR A 288 18.02 -13.11 5.23
C TYR A 288 18.18 -14.51 5.85
N PRO A 289 19.31 -15.21 5.67
CA PRO A 289 19.52 -16.51 6.29
C PRO A 289 19.64 -16.35 7.81
N SER A 290 18.60 -16.70 8.56
CA SER A 290 18.51 -16.59 10.01
C SER A 290 18.54 -17.97 10.68
N ALA A 291 19.24 -18.06 11.82
CA ALA A 291 19.19 -19.21 12.73
C ALA A 291 18.11 -19.02 13.82
N VAL A 292 17.63 -17.78 14.01
CA VAL A 292 16.64 -17.41 15.04
C VAL A 292 15.23 -17.38 14.46
N LEU A 293 15.04 -16.75 13.31
CA LEU A 293 13.76 -16.47 12.69
C LEU A 293 13.44 -17.47 11.56
N PRO A 294 12.15 -17.81 11.35
CA PRO A 294 11.74 -18.62 10.21
C PRO A 294 12.11 -17.98 8.87
N ARG A 295 12.40 -18.81 7.89
CA ARG A 295 12.68 -18.36 6.52
C ARG A 295 11.44 -17.75 5.88
N SER A 296 11.60 -16.68 5.13
CA SER A 296 10.54 -16.12 4.31
C SER A 296 10.59 -16.64 2.88
N LYS A 297 9.45 -16.65 2.20
CA LYS A 297 9.40 -16.92 0.75
C LYS A 297 10.26 -15.94 -0.07
N ILE A 298 10.38 -14.69 0.39
CA ILE A 298 11.22 -13.68 -0.25
C ILE A 298 12.69 -14.11 -0.20
N TRP A 299 13.18 -14.56 0.96
CA TRP A 299 14.54 -15.05 1.05
C TRP A 299 14.79 -16.29 0.17
N GLU A 300 13.83 -17.20 0.12
CA GLU A 300 13.93 -18.41 -0.72
C GLU A 300 13.99 -18.09 -2.22
N GLN A 301 13.28 -17.05 -2.64
CA GLN A 301 13.12 -16.69 -4.05
C GLN A 301 14.15 -15.66 -4.52
N GLU A 302 14.52 -14.72 -3.66
CA GLU A 302 15.29 -13.51 -4.01
C GLU A 302 16.65 -13.46 -3.28
N GLY A 303 16.92 -14.41 -2.40
CA GLY A 303 18.16 -14.46 -1.61
C GLY A 303 18.20 -13.44 -0.45
N ASP A 304 19.39 -13.22 0.07
CA ASP A 304 19.66 -12.37 1.23
C ASP A 304 19.45 -10.88 0.91
N GLN A 305 18.26 -10.38 1.26
CA GLN A 305 17.86 -9.01 0.94
C GLN A 305 18.64 -7.97 1.74
N LEU A 306 18.97 -8.25 3.00
CA LEU A 306 19.74 -7.31 3.82
C LEU A 306 21.17 -7.16 3.33
N LYS A 307 21.82 -8.27 2.97
CA LYS A 307 23.16 -8.27 2.35
C LYS A 307 23.17 -7.50 1.04
N ALA A 308 22.21 -7.76 0.16
CA ALA A 308 22.12 -7.09 -1.14
C ALA A 308 21.86 -5.58 -0.99
N CYS A 309 20.95 -5.18 -0.07
CA CYS A 309 20.68 -3.80 0.27
C CYS A 309 21.92 -3.07 0.76
N LEU A 310 22.62 -3.63 1.75
CA LEU A 310 23.83 -3.04 2.33
C LEU A 310 24.97 -2.93 1.32
N ALA A 311 25.16 -3.93 0.46
CA ALA A 311 26.14 -3.88 -0.61
C ALA A 311 25.85 -2.74 -1.59
N ALA A 312 24.60 -2.55 -1.97
CA ALA A 312 24.16 -1.48 -2.86
C ALA A 312 24.22 -0.08 -2.22
N ALA A 313 24.12 0.01 -0.89
CA ALA A 313 24.18 1.27 -0.15
C ALA A 313 25.61 1.82 -0.02
N LYS A 314 26.67 1.00 -0.19
CA LYS A 314 28.07 1.44 -0.07
C LYS A 314 28.35 2.62 -0.99
N GLY A 315 28.94 3.69 -0.43
CA GLY A 315 29.31 4.90 -1.16
C GLY A 315 28.14 5.78 -1.62
N THR A 316 26.89 5.44 -1.25
CA THR A 316 25.72 6.27 -1.58
C THR A 316 25.48 7.38 -0.56
N GLY A 317 25.87 7.18 0.71
CA GLY A 317 25.51 8.05 1.83
C GLY A 317 24.15 7.74 2.44
N VAL A 318 23.38 6.81 1.88
CA VAL A 318 22.09 6.35 2.44
C VAL A 318 22.37 5.37 3.59
N ARG A 319 21.88 5.69 4.79
CA ARG A 319 21.97 4.81 5.96
C ARG A 319 20.88 3.75 5.90
N VAL A 320 21.26 2.50 6.14
CA VAL A 320 20.33 1.36 6.12
C VAL A 320 20.01 0.92 7.54
N HIS A 321 18.73 0.93 7.89
CA HIS A 321 18.22 0.47 9.17
C HIS A 321 17.44 -0.84 8.97
N ALA A 322 17.80 -1.88 9.69
CA ALA A 322 17.05 -3.13 9.68
C ALA A 322 15.72 -2.95 10.43
N TRP A 323 14.61 -3.01 9.70
CA TRP A 323 13.27 -2.87 10.26
C TRP A 323 12.70 -4.23 10.64
N ILE A 324 12.31 -4.37 11.92
CA ILE A 324 11.80 -5.60 12.54
C ILE A 324 10.38 -5.37 13.04
N LEU A 325 9.43 -6.18 12.59
CA LEU A 325 8.07 -6.23 13.14
C LEU A 325 8.07 -7.08 14.41
N CYS A 326 7.91 -6.47 15.59
CA CYS A 326 8.11 -7.16 16.88
C CYS A 326 6.96 -8.11 17.25
N PHE A 327 5.82 -7.56 17.68
CA PHE A 327 4.71 -8.38 18.21
C PHE A 327 3.62 -8.66 17.17
N ASN A 328 3.91 -8.44 15.90
CA ASN A 328 3.03 -8.73 14.76
C ASN A 328 3.57 -9.93 13.98
N ALA A 329 2.80 -11.01 13.91
CA ALA A 329 3.14 -12.22 13.16
C ALA A 329 2.19 -12.48 11.97
N THR A 330 1.45 -11.46 11.50
CA THR A 330 0.49 -11.60 10.38
C THR A 330 1.13 -12.00 9.05
N ARG A 331 2.44 -11.79 8.91
CA ARG A 331 3.21 -12.19 7.71
C ARG A 331 3.91 -13.55 7.86
N SER A 332 3.65 -14.27 8.96
CA SER A 332 4.20 -15.61 9.22
C SER A 332 3.48 -16.68 8.41
N SER A 333 4.17 -17.78 8.12
CA SER A 333 3.51 -18.94 7.51
C SER A 333 2.51 -19.59 8.49
N PRO A 334 1.52 -20.35 7.97
CA PRO A 334 0.59 -21.10 8.81
C PRO A 334 1.30 -22.04 9.80
N GLU A 335 2.40 -22.67 9.38
CA GLU A 335 3.21 -23.58 10.22
C GLU A 335 3.89 -22.83 11.35
N THR A 336 4.41 -21.63 11.08
CA THR A 336 5.00 -20.73 12.08
C THR A 336 3.95 -20.28 13.09
N LEU A 337 2.75 -19.89 12.65
CA LEU A 337 1.65 -19.50 13.52
C LEU A 337 1.17 -20.67 14.40
N ALA A 338 1.14 -21.89 13.86
CA ALA A 338 0.83 -23.09 14.63
C ALA A 338 1.90 -23.38 15.70
N LEU A 339 3.19 -23.20 15.36
CA LEU A 339 4.29 -23.31 16.31
C LEU A 339 4.17 -22.27 17.44
N PHE A 340 3.87 -21.02 17.12
CA PHE A 340 3.68 -19.97 18.13
C PHE A 340 2.47 -20.25 19.02
N GLN A 341 1.41 -20.82 18.47
CA GLN A 341 0.27 -21.28 19.26
C GLN A 341 0.67 -22.40 20.24
N LYS A 342 1.40 -23.43 19.77
CA LYS A 342 1.88 -24.54 20.63
C LYS A 342 2.79 -24.04 21.76
N ARG A 343 3.54 -22.96 21.53
CA ARG A 343 4.41 -22.32 22.54
C ARG A 343 3.68 -21.36 23.47
N GLY A 344 2.38 -21.12 23.27
CA GLY A 344 1.61 -20.15 24.06
C GLY A 344 2.04 -18.69 23.82
N TRP A 345 2.54 -18.36 22.63
CA TRP A 345 3.06 -17.03 22.32
C TRP A 345 2.01 -16.06 21.76
N ARG A 346 0.89 -16.59 21.25
CA ARG A 346 -0.13 -15.79 20.56
C ARG A 346 -1.10 -15.15 21.53
N LEU A 347 -1.41 -13.87 21.29
CA LEU A 347 -2.47 -13.14 21.97
C LEU A 347 -3.86 -13.64 21.56
N LYS A 348 -4.80 -13.53 22.51
CA LYS A 348 -6.24 -13.60 22.23
C LYS A 348 -6.82 -12.20 22.12
N ASP A 349 -7.82 -12.04 21.25
CA ASP A 349 -8.64 -10.83 21.22
C ASP A 349 -9.64 -10.81 22.41
N ARG A 350 -10.48 -9.75 22.45
CA ARG A 350 -11.47 -9.57 23.51
C ARG A 350 -12.55 -10.65 23.52
N ASP A 351 -12.75 -11.32 22.39
CA ASP A 351 -13.72 -12.41 22.23
C ASP A 351 -13.10 -13.79 22.53
N GLY A 352 -11.83 -13.81 22.98
CA GLY A 352 -11.09 -15.03 23.32
C GLY A 352 -10.51 -15.77 22.10
N LYS A 353 -10.65 -15.24 20.90
CA LYS A 353 -10.11 -15.82 19.65
C LYS A 353 -8.61 -15.57 19.53
N LEU A 354 -7.86 -16.61 19.16
CA LEU A 354 -6.43 -16.47 18.87
C LEU A 354 -6.19 -15.53 17.69
N THR A 355 -5.27 -14.60 17.91
CA THR A 355 -4.85 -13.64 16.89
C THR A 355 -3.51 -14.04 16.27
N GLU A 356 -3.08 -13.34 15.25
CA GLU A 356 -1.73 -13.44 14.66
C GLU A 356 -0.74 -12.47 15.32
N TYR A 357 -1.07 -11.99 16.53
CA TYR A 357 -0.20 -11.12 17.33
C TYR A 357 0.37 -11.90 18.51
N LEU A 358 1.60 -11.53 18.91
CA LEU A 358 2.31 -12.18 20.02
C LEU A 358 2.13 -11.40 21.30
N ASP A 359 2.19 -12.10 22.43
CA ASP A 359 2.06 -11.53 23.77
C ASP A 359 3.34 -10.79 24.19
N PRO A 360 3.30 -9.45 24.32
CA PRO A 360 4.46 -8.68 24.74
C PRO A 360 4.93 -8.97 26.18
N SER A 361 4.10 -9.56 27.03
CA SER A 361 4.48 -9.96 28.41
C SER A 361 5.22 -11.29 28.46
N ASN A 362 5.17 -12.09 27.39
CA ASN A 362 5.82 -13.39 27.34
C ASN A 362 7.34 -13.26 27.20
N ALA A 363 8.08 -13.67 28.23
CA ALA A 363 9.54 -13.57 28.26
C ALA A 363 10.22 -14.33 27.12
N ALA A 364 9.66 -15.47 26.67
CA ALA A 364 10.21 -16.24 25.56
C ALA A 364 10.04 -15.50 24.22
N VAL A 365 8.92 -14.79 24.02
CA VAL A 365 8.72 -13.91 22.86
C VAL A 365 9.72 -12.76 22.87
N GLN A 366 9.90 -12.08 24.01
CA GLN A 366 10.89 -11.01 24.14
C GLN A 366 12.30 -11.53 23.85
N LYS A 367 12.71 -12.66 24.43
CA LYS A 367 14.02 -13.29 24.17
C LYS A 367 14.23 -13.62 22.70
N HIS A 368 13.20 -14.13 22.01
CA HIS A 368 13.24 -14.45 20.58
C HIS A 368 13.51 -13.20 19.73
N LEU A 369 12.83 -12.09 20.03
CA LEU A 369 13.03 -10.82 19.33
C LEU A 369 14.39 -10.17 19.60
N LEU A 370 14.86 -10.23 20.85
CA LEU A 370 16.19 -9.73 21.23
C LEU A 370 17.32 -10.53 20.55
N ALA A 371 17.17 -11.86 20.46
CA ALA A 371 18.11 -12.69 19.73
C ALA A 371 18.18 -12.36 18.23
N ALA A 372 17.04 -11.98 17.61
CA ALA A 372 17.04 -11.53 16.23
C ALA A 372 17.77 -10.19 16.04
N ILE A 373 17.70 -9.26 17.01
CA ILE A 373 18.45 -8.01 17.01
C ILE A 373 19.96 -8.30 17.08
N ASP A 374 20.39 -9.21 17.95
CA ASP A 374 21.80 -9.61 18.07
C ASP A 374 22.28 -10.26 16.79
N GLU A 375 21.54 -11.24 16.25
CA GLU A 375 21.91 -11.95 15.01
C GLU A 375 22.10 -10.99 13.83
N ILE A 376 21.22 -10.00 13.66
CA ILE A 376 21.35 -9.01 12.59
C ILE A 376 22.67 -8.24 12.73
N GLN A 377 23.00 -7.78 13.93
CA GLN A 377 24.21 -6.99 14.17
C GLN A 377 25.50 -7.82 14.17
N ASP A 378 25.42 -9.12 14.48
CA ASP A 378 26.57 -10.04 14.37
C ASP A 378 26.92 -10.31 12.91
N ARG A 379 25.96 -10.26 12.02
CA ARG A 379 26.11 -10.68 10.61
C ARG A 379 26.20 -9.52 9.64
N TYR A 380 25.66 -8.35 9.99
CA TYR A 380 25.49 -7.22 9.07
C TYR A 380 25.88 -5.89 9.72
N ALA A 381 26.65 -5.09 8.99
CA ALA A 381 27.01 -3.74 9.40
C ALA A 381 25.88 -2.76 9.08
N VAL A 382 24.75 -2.88 9.79
CA VAL A 382 23.60 -1.97 9.65
C VAL A 382 23.87 -0.63 10.33
N ASN A 383 23.31 0.45 9.79
CA ASN A 383 23.42 1.79 10.41
C ASN A 383 22.42 1.97 11.56
N GLY A 384 21.43 1.10 11.67
CA GLY A 384 20.48 1.13 12.78
C GLY A 384 19.59 -0.10 12.84
N ILE A 385 18.91 -0.23 13.97
CA ILE A 385 17.80 -1.15 14.21
C ILE A 385 16.56 -0.30 14.36
N HIS A 386 15.54 -0.60 13.56
CA HIS A 386 14.23 0.06 13.58
C HIS A 386 13.16 -0.94 14.00
N LEU A 387 12.59 -0.75 15.19
CA LEU A 387 11.54 -1.64 15.70
C LEU A 387 10.15 -1.07 15.41
N ASP A 388 9.27 -1.91 14.91
CA ASP A 388 7.86 -1.59 14.71
C ASP A 388 6.97 -2.61 15.41
N PHE A 389 5.69 -2.29 15.56
CA PHE A 389 4.75 -3.08 16.35
C PHE A 389 5.25 -3.37 17.77
N VAL A 390 6.02 -2.46 18.36
CA VAL A 390 6.41 -2.47 19.76
C VAL A 390 5.21 -2.00 20.59
N ARG A 391 4.17 -2.81 20.60
CA ARG A 391 2.87 -2.47 21.18
C ARG A 391 1.99 -3.71 21.37
N TRP A 392 0.98 -3.58 22.23
CA TRP A 392 -0.11 -4.54 22.33
C TRP A 392 -1.01 -4.45 21.09
N TYR A 393 -1.64 -5.57 20.76
CA TYR A 393 -2.68 -5.56 19.72
C TYR A 393 -3.92 -4.78 20.21
N GLU A 394 -4.42 -3.87 19.43
CA GLU A 394 -5.49 -2.92 19.82
C GLU A 394 -6.80 -3.59 20.24
N ARG A 395 -7.09 -4.77 19.69
CA ARG A 395 -8.29 -5.55 19.97
C ARG A 395 -8.11 -6.60 21.05
N SER A 396 -6.91 -6.76 21.63
CA SER A 396 -6.65 -7.67 22.75
C SER A 396 -7.05 -7.07 24.09
N VAL A 397 -7.23 -7.92 25.09
CA VAL A 397 -7.27 -7.50 26.49
C VAL A 397 -5.86 -7.10 26.91
N ARG A 398 -5.71 -5.94 27.54
CA ARG A 398 -4.42 -5.43 28.01
C ARG A 398 -4.41 -5.37 29.54
N PRO A 399 -3.29 -5.77 30.19
CA PRO A 399 -3.12 -5.55 31.62
C PRO A 399 -2.87 -4.05 31.88
N ALA A 400 -3.16 -3.59 33.11
CA ALA A 400 -2.86 -2.23 33.55
C ALA A 400 -1.36 -1.87 33.40
N THR A 401 -0.48 -2.88 33.48
CA THR A 401 0.98 -2.77 33.31
C THR A 401 1.46 -2.77 31.85
N ALA A 402 0.55 -2.67 30.87
CA ALA A 402 0.91 -2.79 29.44
C ALA A 402 2.00 -1.78 29.03
N ALA A 403 1.85 -0.50 29.38
CA ALA A 403 2.82 0.53 29.05
C ALA A 403 4.20 0.30 29.70
N GLU A 404 4.21 -0.17 30.93
CA GLU A 404 5.44 -0.54 31.65
C GLU A 404 6.11 -1.76 31.00
N THR A 405 5.34 -2.77 30.61
CA THR A 405 5.84 -3.98 29.94
C THR A 405 6.50 -3.62 28.61
N ILE A 406 5.87 -2.80 27.78
CA ILE A 406 6.44 -2.33 26.51
C ILE A 406 7.70 -1.50 26.78
N THR A 407 7.67 -0.58 27.73
CA THR A 407 8.84 0.26 28.07
C THR A 407 10.02 -0.59 28.54
N ARG A 408 9.80 -1.63 29.37
CA ARG A 408 10.85 -2.58 29.77
C ARG A 408 11.44 -3.36 28.59
N PHE A 409 10.59 -3.78 27.64
CA PHE A 409 11.08 -4.40 26.41
C PHE A 409 11.95 -3.45 25.59
N VAL A 410 11.54 -2.19 25.40
CA VAL A 410 12.32 -1.16 24.70
C VAL A 410 13.66 -0.91 25.42
N ALA A 411 13.66 -0.81 26.74
CA ALA A 411 14.88 -0.68 27.55
C ALA A 411 15.81 -1.91 27.39
N SER A 412 15.25 -3.11 27.28
CA SER A 412 16.02 -4.32 26.99
C SER A 412 16.60 -4.27 25.58
N ALA A 413 15.80 -3.93 24.56
CA ALA A 413 16.25 -3.79 23.18
C ALA A 413 17.37 -2.75 23.06
N ARG A 414 17.31 -1.61 23.80
CA ARG A 414 18.39 -0.62 23.86
C ARG A 414 19.75 -1.22 24.25
N ARG A 415 19.76 -2.16 25.20
CA ARG A 415 21.00 -2.82 25.65
C ARG A 415 21.57 -3.79 24.60
N HIS A 416 20.71 -4.33 23.74
CA HIS A 416 21.09 -5.21 22.62
C HIS A 416 21.54 -4.42 21.38
N VAL A 417 21.08 -3.18 21.17
CA VAL A 417 21.51 -2.36 20.02
C VAL A 417 22.87 -1.74 20.31
N ARG A 418 23.90 -2.18 19.57
CA ARG A 418 25.30 -1.80 19.75
C ARG A 418 25.64 -0.52 19.00
N ARG A 419 26.35 0.41 19.63
CA ARG A 419 26.90 1.58 18.97
C ARG A 419 27.95 1.16 17.91
N PRO A 420 28.04 1.87 16.75
CA PRO A 420 27.41 3.15 16.43
C PRO A 420 25.99 3.04 15.83
N ALA A 421 25.40 1.84 15.74
CA ALA A 421 24.06 1.67 15.19
C ALA A 421 23.01 2.48 15.97
N LEU A 422 22.15 3.18 15.26
CA LEU A 422 21.02 3.91 15.83
C LEU A 422 19.90 2.96 16.25
N PHE A 423 19.24 3.29 17.33
CA PHE A 423 18.02 2.59 17.76
C PHE A 423 16.81 3.48 17.55
N THR A 424 15.89 3.08 16.67
CA THR A 424 14.70 3.84 16.33
C THR A 424 13.45 2.97 16.46
N THR A 425 12.28 3.58 16.73
CA THR A 425 11.01 2.87 16.86
C THR A 425 9.90 3.57 16.09
N ALA A 426 9.15 2.81 15.27
CA ALA A 426 7.87 3.26 14.75
C ALA A 426 6.82 3.23 15.88
N VAL A 427 6.08 4.31 16.04
CA VAL A 427 5.08 4.47 17.11
C VAL A 427 3.81 5.11 16.58
N LEU A 428 2.69 4.97 17.30
CA LEU A 428 1.46 5.67 16.95
C LEU A 428 1.56 7.16 17.30
N GLY A 429 1.18 8.02 16.36
CA GLY A 429 1.22 9.47 16.53
C GLY A 429 0.21 10.04 17.52
N LYS A 430 -0.87 9.31 17.81
CA LYS A 430 -1.96 9.74 18.71
C LYS A 430 -1.56 9.65 20.19
N TYR A 431 -0.62 10.46 20.64
CA TYR A 431 -0.26 10.58 22.05
C TYR A 431 -1.15 11.64 22.73
N PRO A 432 -1.63 11.44 23.99
CA PRO A 432 -1.33 10.31 24.89
C PRO A 432 -2.19 9.06 24.66
N GLN A 433 -3.16 9.07 23.79
CA GLN A 433 -4.11 7.97 23.58
C GLN A 433 -3.41 6.61 23.29
N CYS A 434 -2.26 6.61 22.61
CA CYS A 434 -1.51 5.39 22.30
C CYS A 434 -0.97 4.68 23.57
N VAL A 435 -0.82 5.38 24.68
CA VAL A 435 -0.45 4.77 25.97
C VAL A 435 -1.57 3.84 26.44
N GLU A 436 -2.81 4.35 26.42
CA GLU A 436 -3.98 3.61 26.86
C GLU A 436 -4.39 2.52 25.88
N THR A 437 -4.27 2.77 24.57
CA THR A 437 -4.77 1.84 23.55
C THR A 437 -3.83 0.71 23.22
N VAL A 438 -2.50 0.92 23.29
CA VAL A 438 -1.49 -0.04 22.86
C VAL A 438 -0.24 -0.11 23.75
N GLY A 439 -0.18 0.68 24.83
CA GLY A 439 0.95 0.67 25.78
C GLY A 439 2.20 1.45 25.30
N GLN A 440 2.08 2.33 24.29
CA GLN A 440 3.22 3.08 23.75
C GLN A 440 3.43 4.43 24.46
N ALA A 441 4.17 4.44 25.56
CA ALA A 441 4.57 5.66 26.29
C ALA A 441 5.85 6.29 25.68
N TRP A 442 5.92 6.38 24.37
CA TRP A 442 7.13 6.67 23.60
C TRP A 442 7.81 8.04 23.85
N PRO A 443 7.13 9.15 24.24
CA PRO A 443 7.85 10.36 24.62
C PRO A 443 8.76 10.14 25.82
N GLY A 444 8.35 9.30 26.76
CA GLY A 444 9.18 8.90 27.90
C GLY A 444 10.41 8.07 27.49
N TRP A 445 10.35 7.32 26.37
CA TRP A 445 11.51 6.59 25.84
C TRP A 445 12.57 7.55 25.30
N ILE A 446 12.15 8.68 24.70
CA ILE A 446 13.08 9.75 24.27
C ILE A 446 13.72 10.42 25.49
N ASP A 447 12.91 10.81 26.48
CA ASP A 447 13.36 11.50 27.67
C ASP A 447 14.36 10.66 28.49
N ALA A 448 14.11 9.35 28.57
CA ALA A 448 15.00 8.40 29.25
C ALA A 448 16.21 7.93 28.40
N GLY A 449 16.34 8.42 27.16
CA GLY A 449 17.43 8.03 26.25
C GLY A 449 17.38 6.56 25.79
N LEU A 450 16.20 5.93 25.87
CA LEU A 450 16.01 4.55 25.45
C LEU A 450 16.03 4.37 23.94
N VAL A 451 15.66 5.40 23.18
CA VAL A 451 15.72 5.42 21.72
C VAL A 451 16.51 6.62 21.23
N ASP A 452 17.19 6.49 20.10
CA ASP A 452 17.86 7.63 19.45
C ASP A 452 16.82 8.51 18.74
N TYR A 453 15.81 7.89 18.09
CA TYR A 453 14.68 8.58 17.50
C TYR A 453 13.39 7.76 17.67
N ALA A 454 12.28 8.43 17.96
CA ALA A 454 10.94 7.91 17.75
C ALA A 454 10.43 8.36 16.38
N VAL A 455 9.67 7.49 15.72
CA VAL A 455 9.11 7.76 14.38
C VAL A 455 7.59 7.59 14.43
N PRO A 456 6.85 8.64 14.92
CA PRO A 456 5.40 8.58 15.00
C PRO A 456 4.78 8.52 13.61
N MET A 457 3.86 7.57 13.40
CA MET A 457 3.07 7.37 12.18
C MET A 457 1.88 8.34 12.19
N ASP A 458 2.10 9.58 11.74
CA ASP A 458 1.12 10.67 11.74
C ASP A 458 0.29 10.66 10.43
N TYR A 459 -0.17 9.48 10.02
CA TYR A 459 -0.83 9.27 8.74
C TYR A 459 -2.22 9.92 8.72
N THR A 460 -2.35 11.04 8.01
CA THR A 460 -3.62 11.74 7.83
C THR A 460 -3.55 12.73 6.66
N GLU A 461 -4.66 12.91 5.97
CA GLU A 461 -4.86 13.96 4.95
C GLU A 461 -5.30 15.29 5.57
N ASP A 462 -5.82 15.25 6.79
CA ASP A 462 -6.26 16.43 7.56
C ASP A 462 -5.08 17.20 8.14
N PHE A 463 -4.90 18.42 7.65
CA PHE A 463 -3.78 19.29 8.02
C PHE A 463 -3.83 19.77 9.48
N ALA A 464 -5.02 20.07 9.99
CA ALA A 464 -5.20 20.52 11.38
C ALA A 464 -4.91 19.38 12.36
N LYS A 465 -5.36 18.17 12.04
CA LYS A 465 -5.04 16.95 12.79
C LYS A 465 -3.55 16.65 12.75
N PHE A 466 -2.90 16.74 11.58
CA PHE A 466 -1.45 16.56 11.46
C PHE A 466 -0.70 17.56 12.35
N GLU A 467 -1.05 18.85 12.29
CA GLU A 467 -0.43 19.88 13.12
C GLU A 467 -0.66 19.63 14.62
N SER A 468 -1.82 19.08 15.01
CA SER A 468 -2.08 18.74 16.41
C SER A 468 -1.13 17.66 16.94
N PHE A 469 -0.76 16.68 16.10
CA PHE A 469 0.26 15.68 16.45
C PHE A 469 1.63 16.34 16.66
N LEU A 470 2.06 17.22 15.73
CA LEU A 470 3.36 17.88 15.83
C LEU A 470 3.51 18.72 17.09
N ARG A 471 2.44 19.41 17.54
CA ARG A 471 2.44 20.13 18.82
C ARG A 471 2.72 19.23 20.01
N GLN A 472 2.16 18.02 20.01
CA GLN A 472 2.40 17.03 21.07
C GLN A 472 3.84 16.48 21.01
N HIS A 473 4.38 16.29 19.81
CA HIS A 473 5.74 15.75 19.63
C HIS A 473 6.81 16.78 20.00
N ALA A 474 6.56 18.06 19.77
CA ALA A 474 7.50 19.17 19.98
C ALA A 474 7.39 19.85 21.36
N GLN A 475 6.79 19.20 22.37
CA GLN A 475 6.62 19.78 23.71
C GLN A 475 7.94 20.22 24.36
N THR A 476 9.05 19.54 24.05
CA THR A 476 10.40 19.95 24.47
C THR A 476 11.35 19.92 23.29
N ALA A 477 12.40 20.76 23.35
CA ALA A 477 13.42 20.79 22.32
C ALA A 477 14.17 19.43 22.17
N SER A 478 14.28 18.65 23.26
CA SER A 478 14.88 17.31 23.23
C SER A 478 14.02 16.35 22.44
N ARG A 479 12.69 16.33 22.70
CA ARG A 479 11.74 15.49 21.97
C ARG A 479 11.69 15.88 20.50
N ALA A 480 11.62 17.19 20.20
CA ALA A 480 11.60 17.67 18.82
C ALA A 480 12.80 17.16 18.01
N ARG A 481 14.02 17.31 18.55
CA ARG A 481 15.25 16.87 17.88
C ARG A 481 15.41 15.35 17.75
N ARG A 482 14.62 14.56 18.46
CA ARG A 482 14.62 13.09 18.45
C ARG A 482 13.33 12.48 17.89
N THR A 483 12.56 13.27 17.16
CA THR A 483 11.34 12.80 16.50
C THR A 483 11.48 12.98 14.99
N ILE A 484 11.37 11.88 14.25
CA ILE A 484 11.29 11.82 12.79
C ILE A 484 9.82 11.55 12.44
N VAL A 485 9.14 12.47 11.79
CA VAL A 485 7.69 12.38 11.57
C VAL A 485 7.36 11.45 10.42
N GLY A 486 6.58 10.41 10.68
CA GLY A 486 6.04 9.52 9.67
C GLY A 486 4.91 10.18 8.86
N ILE A 487 5.10 10.33 7.56
CA ILE A 487 4.12 10.86 6.62
C ILE A 487 3.60 9.71 5.75
N GLY A 488 2.30 9.42 5.85
CA GLY A 488 1.64 8.36 5.06
C GLY A 488 1.29 8.85 3.66
N VAL A 489 2.22 8.68 2.72
CA VAL A 489 2.00 9.07 1.30
C VAL A 489 1.00 8.13 0.65
N THR A 490 1.19 6.82 0.84
CA THR A 490 0.36 5.75 0.29
C THR A 490 -0.11 4.76 1.36
N ALA A 491 -0.28 5.25 2.58
CA ALA A 491 -0.80 4.48 3.71
C ALA A 491 -2.31 4.17 3.54
N ASN A 492 -2.82 3.24 4.35
CA ASN A 492 -4.26 2.97 4.36
C ASN A 492 -5.08 4.16 4.89
N GLU A 493 -4.50 4.93 5.81
CA GLU A 493 -5.12 6.07 6.49
C GLU A 493 -5.02 7.38 5.70
N SER A 494 -4.13 7.45 4.69
CA SER A 494 -3.91 8.66 3.92
C SER A 494 -3.31 8.40 2.55
N ARG A 495 -3.73 9.22 1.57
CA ARG A 495 -3.22 9.27 0.19
C ARG A 495 -2.90 10.72 -0.15
N LEU A 496 -1.63 11.09 -0.07
CA LEU A 496 -1.22 12.47 -0.17
C LEU A 496 -0.79 12.87 -1.57
N SER A 497 -1.27 14.02 -2.02
CA SER A 497 -0.76 14.71 -3.20
C SER A 497 0.64 15.30 -2.93
N PRO A 498 1.43 15.60 -3.96
CA PRO A 498 2.75 16.22 -3.79
C PRO A 498 2.71 17.52 -2.97
N VAL A 499 1.70 18.36 -3.18
CA VAL A 499 1.52 19.61 -2.43
C VAL A 499 1.29 19.34 -0.94
N GLN A 500 0.47 18.33 -0.61
CA GLN A 500 0.23 17.96 0.79
C GLN A 500 1.50 17.46 1.46
N VAL A 501 2.28 16.60 0.79
CA VAL A 501 3.57 16.12 1.34
C VAL A 501 4.54 17.27 1.57
N ILE A 502 4.68 18.20 0.61
CA ILE A 502 5.52 19.39 0.78
C ILE A 502 5.04 20.22 1.98
N ARG A 503 3.74 20.49 2.10
CA ARG A 503 3.17 21.27 3.21
C ARG A 503 3.36 20.59 4.56
N GLN A 504 3.15 19.27 4.65
CA GLN A 504 3.38 18.53 5.89
C GLN A 504 4.87 18.58 6.29
N ASN A 505 5.79 18.43 5.33
CA ASN A 505 7.23 18.56 5.58
C ASN A 505 7.60 19.97 6.09
N LEU A 506 7.03 21.03 5.50
CA LEU A 506 7.24 22.40 5.97
C LEU A 506 6.71 22.63 7.40
N LEU A 507 5.59 21.99 7.77
CA LEU A 507 5.11 22.02 9.16
C LEU A 507 6.08 21.32 10.10
N VAL A 508 6.60 20.15 9.75
CA VAL A 508 7.62 19.42 10.52
C VAL A 508 8.82 20.31 10.81
N ARG A 509 9.30 21.05 9.80
CA ARG A 509 10.38 22.05 9.96
C ARG A 509 10.02 23.19 10.90
N ARG A 510 8.79 23.72 10.78
CA ARG A 510 8.30 24.80 11.63
C ARG A 510 8.30 24.44 13.12
N TYR A 511 8.02 23.17 13.43
CA TYR A 511 8.05 22.65 14.80
C TYR A 511 9.46 22.20 15.26
N GLY A 512 10.49 22.37 14.44
CA GLY A 512 11.87 22.04 14.80
C GLY A 512 12.17 20.54 14.95
N LEU A 513 11.33 19.68 14.34
CA LEU A 513 11.48 18.23 14.38
C LEU A 513 12.66 17.76 13.52
N ALA A 514 13.19 16.56 13.78
CA ALA A 514 14.44 16.07 13.19
C ALA A 514 14.36 15.83 11.68
N GLY A 515 13.19 15.59 11.16
CA GLY A 515 12.95 15.30 9.75
C GLY A 515 11.72 14.46 9.55
N VAL A 516 11.63 13.81 8.39
CA VAL A 516 10.47 13.02 7.98
C VAL A 516 10.85 11.60 7.56
N ALA A 517 9.90 10.68 7.70
CA ALA A 517 9.95 9.35 7.11
C ALA A 517 8.70 9.14 6.25
N LEU A 518 8.88 8.84 4.96
CA LEU A 518 7.78 8.68 4.02
C LEU A 518 7.37 7.21 3.91
N PHE A 519 6.10 6.91 4.10
CA PHE A 519 5.53 5.59 3.94
C PHE A 519 4.62 5.55 2.68
N ASP A 520 4.90 4.67 1.67
CA ASP A 520 6.05 3.80 1.66
C ASP A 520 6.84 3.93 0.34
N LEU A 521 7.92 3.17 0.20
CA LEU A 521 8.75 3.13 -1.00
C LEU A 521 8.03 2.37 -2.12
N ASP A 522 7.23 3.09 -2.87
CA ASP A 522 6.47 2.59 -4.00
C ASP A 522 6.68 3.46 -5.26
N THR A 523 5.97 3.13 -6.33
CA THR A 523 6.05 3.86 -7.60
C THR A 523 5.43 5.24 -7.54
N THR A 524 4.47 5.48 -6.64
CA THR A 524 3.89 6.81 -6.40
C THR A 524 4.93 7.71 -5.76
N LEU A 525 5.62 7.21 -4.73
CA LEU A 525 6.72 7.93 -4.09
C LEU A 525 7.82 8.23 -5.12
N GLU A 526 8.24 7.24 -5.92
CA GLU A 526 9.27 7.38 -6.96
C GLU A 526 8.94 8.48 -7.98
N LYS A 527 7.73 8.41 -8.56
CA LYS A 527 7.38 9.18 -9.75
C LYS A 527 6.69 10.50 -9.45
N ARG A 528 5.93 10.56 -8.37
CA ARG A 528 5.06 11.71 -8.07
C ARG A 528 5.49 12.54 -6.87
N ILE A 529 6.30 12.03 -5.95
CA ILE A 529 6.64 12.74 -4.70
C ILE A 529 8.10 13.14 -4.67
N LEU A 530 9.02 12.18 -4.71
CA LEU A 530 10.47 12.44 -4.58
C LEU A 530 11.02 13.44 -5.62
N PRO A 531 10.55 13.46 -6.90
CA PRO A 531 11.01 14.47 -7.85
C PRO A 531 10.74 15.90 -7.37
N TYR A 532 9.58 16.16 -6.78
CA TYR A 532 9.22 17.51 -6.30
C TYR A 532 9.94 17.87 -5.00
N LEU A 533 10.12 16.92 -4.08
CA LEU A 533 10.91 17.17 -2.86
C LEU A 533 12.35 17.55 -3.22
N LYS A 534 12.95 16.87 -4.18
CA LYS A 534 14.31 17.16 -4.66
C LYS A 534 14.45 18.50 -5.39
N MET A 535 13.37 19.10 -5.88
CA MET A 535 13.41 20.40 -6.56
C MET A 535 13.76 21.56 -5.62
N GLY A 536 13.53 21.45 -4.32
CA GLY A 536 13.77 22.56 -3.41
C GLY A 536 13.74 22.21 -1.91
N LEU A 537 13.12 21.11 -1.50
CA LEU A 537 13.11 20.74 -0.07
C LEU A 537 14.34 19.89 0.32
N TRP A 538 14.72 18.91 -0.51
CA TRP A 538 15.70 17.87 -0.19
C TRP A 538 17.01 18.00 -0.96
#